data_670dc1ee1a11804710c2bdae361992de
#
_entry.id   670dc1ee1a11804710c2bdae361992de
#
_cell.length_a   1.000
_cell.length_b   1.000
_cell.length_c   1.000
_cell.angle_alpha   90.00
_cell.angle_beta   90.00
_cell.angle_gamma   90.00
#
_symmetry.space_group_name_H-M   'P 1'
#
loop_
_entity.id
_entity.type
_entity.pdbx_description
1 polymer ?
#
loop_
_entity_poly.entity_id
_entity_poly.type
_entity_poly.pdbx_seq_one_letter_code
_entity_poly.pdbx_strand_id
1 'polypeptide(L)'
;ALLREAGLTSRPISSIQIGFVLAPRINAAGRMGRAELAAELLLTDDPIRAEKLARELCELNRERQSVEQDIFRRAIEQMEHLPESERSALVLSSEDWHQGVVGIVASRLSEKFSCPSFMIHLSDGSGKGSCRSYGGFNLFSALEACSDLLVSFGGHELAAGFTIEEKNIPAFRTRMNQYVRAHMGEKERVSSLEVDVDLQRPSLVTLEEVE
;
A
#
# COMPACT_ATOMS: atom_id res chain seq x y z
N ALA A 1 16.99 17.28 -13.78
CA ALA A 1 17.77 16.23 -13.14
C ALA A 1 16.96 14.95 -13.03
N LEU A 2 15.84 14.90 -12.26
CA LEU A 2 15.10 13.66 -11.99
C LEU A 2 14.56 12.95 -13.23
N LEU A 3 14.11 13.70 -14.25
CA LEU A 3 13.67 13.14 -15.53
C LEU A 3 14.78 12.36 -16.23
N ARG A 4 16.00 12.88 -16.22
CA ARG A 4 17.17 12.24 -16.80
C ARG A 4 17.52 10.94 -16.10
N GLU A 5 17.58 10.97 -14.76
CA GLU A 5 17.84 9.80 -13.94
C GLU A 5 16.72 8.73 -14.06
N ALA A 6 15.50 9.15 -14.36
CA ALA A 6 14.37 8.26 -14.60
C ALA A 6 14.26 7.75 -16.06
N GLY A 7 15.16 8.18 -16.96
CA GLY A 7 15.16 7.78 -18.36
C GLY A 7 14.03 8.42 -19.24
N LEU A 8 13.50 9.56 -18.80
CA LEU A 8 12.36 10.24 -19.45
C LEU A 8 12.77 11.49 -20.26
N THR A 9 13.88 11.44 -20.99
CA THR A 9 14.42 12.62 -21.69
C THR A 9 13.95 12.82 -23.12
N SER A 10 13.29 11.85 -23.73
CA SER A 10 13.08 11.83 -25.20
C SER A 10 11.63 12.05 -25.66
N ARG A 11 10.67 12.31 -24.77
CA ARG A 11 9.24 12.49 -25.09
C ARG A 11 8.59 13.55 -24.19
N PRO A 12 7.49 14.17 -24.61
CA PRO A 12 6.62 14.95 -23.71
C PRO A 12 6.18 14.06 -22.53
N ILE A 13 6.21 14.63 -21.32
CA ILE A 13 5.88 13.89 -20.10
C ILE A 13 4.36 13.81 -19.96
N SER A 14 3.84 12.60 -19.86
CA SER A 14 2.42 12.34 -19.58
C SER A 14 2.13 12.34 -18.06
N SER A 15 0.85 12.53 -17.70
CA SER A 15 0.39 12.39 -16.30
C SER A 15 0.70 11.00 -15.71
N ILE A 16 0.63 9.95 -16.51
CA ILE A 16 1.00 8.58 -16.14
C ILE A 16 2.47 8.50 -15.72
N GLN A 17 3.38 9.12 -16.51
CA GLN A 17 4.81 9.12 -16.16
C GLN A 17 5.09 9.92 -14.89
N ILE A 18 4.36 11.03 -14.67
CA ILE A 18 4.46 11.77 -13.41
C ILE A 18 4.01 10.88 -12.25
N GLY A 19 2.82 10.28 -12.33
CA GLY A 19 2.24 9.48 -11.25
C GLY A 19 2.99 8.19 -10.95
N PHE A 20 3.44 7.46 -11.98
CA PHE A 20 4.00 6.12 -11.80
C PHE A 20 5.51 6.03 -11.93
N VAL A 21 6.19 7.06 -12.41
CA VAL A 21 7.65 7.07 -12.52
C VAL A 21 8.29 8.11 -11.60
N LEU A 22 7.88 9.36 -11.65
CA LEU A 22 8.51 10.43 -10.88
C LEU A 22 8.03 10.45 -9.42
N ALA A 23 6.72 10.46 -9.19
CA ALA A 23 6.14 10.52 -7.86
C ALA A 23 6.61 9.41 -6.92
N PRO A 24 6.77 8.14 -7.35
CA PRO A 24 7.32 7.09 -6.48
C PRO A 24 8.74 7.38 -5.97
N ARG A 25 9.59 8.05 -6.75
CA ARG A 25 10.96 8.43 -6.35
C ARG A 25 10.94 9.53 -5.29
N ILE A 26 10.07 10.54 -5.47
CA ILE A 26 9.86 11.62 -4.50
C ILE A 26 9.27 11.05 -3.21
N ASN A 27 8.23 10.23 -3.31
CA ASN A 27 7.56 9.62 -2.17
C ASN A 27 8.47 8.66 -1.39
N ALA A 28 9.40 7.98 -2.07
CA ALA A 28 10.35 7.08 -1.42
C ALA A 28 11.19 7.80 -0.37
N ALA A 29 11.59 9.06 -0.60
CA ALA A 29 12.34 9.86 0.37
C ALA A 29 11.58 9.99 1.72
N GLY A 30 10.30 10.35 1.68
CA GLY A 30 9.48 10.44 2.88
C GLY A 30 9.27 9.10 3.58
N ARG A 31 9.07 8.02 2.81
CA ARG A 31 8.89 6.67 3.36
C ARG A 31 10.14 6.12 4.02
N MET A 32 11.32 6.44 3.48
CA MET A 32 12.62 6.02 3.99
C MET A 32 13.21 7.01 5.02
N GLY A 33 12.41 7.97 5.51
CA GLY A 33 12.82 8.92 6.56
C GLY A 33 13.74 10.03 6.09
N ARG A 34 13.79 10.35 4.78
CA ARG A 34 14.65 11.35 4.17
C ARG A 34 13.89 12.35 3.29
N ALA A 35 12.73 12.81 3.76
CA ALA A 35 11.82 13.69 3.02
C ALA A 35 12.50 15.01 2.58
N GLU A 36 13.47 15.49 3.36
CA GLU A 36 14.24 16.71 3.08
C GLU A 36 14.96 16.68 1.72
N LEU A 37 15.42 15.50 1.26
CA LEU A 37 16.08 15.36 -0.04
C LEU A 37 15.15 15.65 -1.20
N ALA A 38 13.90 15.22 -1.08
CA ALA A 38 12.89 15.49 -2.09
C ALA A 38 12.49 16.96 -2.11
N ALA A 39 12.34 17.57 -0.94
CA ALA A 39 12.06 19.00 -0.83
C ALA A 39 13.21 19.84 -1.41
N GLU A 40 14.45 19.51 -1.08
CA GLU A 40 15.63 20.21 -1.59
C GLU A 40 15.73 20.08 -3.12
N LEU A 41 15.48 18.89 -3.69
CA LEU A 41 15.48 18.70 -5.15
C LEU A 41 14.48 19.62 -5.86
N LEU A 42 13.31 19.85 -5.26
CA LEU A 42 12.27 20.70 -5.85
C LEU A 42 12.54 22.20 -5.70
N LEU A 43 13.42 22.60 -4.77
CA LEU A 43 13.72 23.99 -4.44
C LEU A 43 15.07 24.47 -4.96
N THR A 44 16.01 23.59 -5.31
CA THR A 44 17.36 23.98 -5.71
C THR A 44 17.43 24.47 -7.16
N ASP A 45 18.13 25.58 -7.37
CA ASP A 45 18.48 26.11 -8.69
C ASP A 45 19.87 25.62 -9.16
N ASP A 46 20.66 24.96 -8.29
CA ASP A 46 21.97 24.42 -8.63
C ASP A 46 21.84 23.09 -9.40
N PRO A 47 22.24 23.05 -10.69
CA PRO A 47 22.11 21.86 -11.52
C PRO A 47 22.96 20.68 -11.02
N ILE A 48 24.15 20.95 -10.43
CA ILE A 48 25.03 19.89 -9.90
C ILE A 48 24.40 19.27 -8.65
N ARG A 49 23.86 20.11 -7.78
CA ARG A 49 23.15 19.65 -6.58
C ARG A 49 21.89 18.86 -6.96
N ALA A 50 21.11 19.36 -7.94
CA ALA A 50 19.92 18.69 -8.44
C ALA A 50 20.23 17.30 -9.03
N GLU A 51 21.34 17.13 -9.74
CA GLU A 51 21.75 15.80 -10.26
C GLU A 51 22.12 14.83 -9.15
N LYS A 52 22.81 15.29 -8.12
CA LYS A 52 23.14 14.48 -6.96
C LYS A 52 21.90 14.01 -6.22
N LEU A 53 20.98 14.92 -5.92
CA LEU A 53 19.71 14.63 -5.24
C LEU A 53 18.83 13.67 -6.05
N ALA A 54 18.75 13.86 -7.37
CA ALA A 54 17.99 12.97 -8.24
C ALA A 54 18.50 11.53 -8.21
N ARG A 55 19.83 11.33 -8.17
CA ARG A 55 20.43 9.99 -8.00
C ARG A 55 20.10 9.39 -6.65
N GLU A 56 20.24 10.15 -5.56
CA GLU A 56 19.90 9.71 -4.20
C GLU A 56 18.42 9.30 -4.11
N LEU A 57 17.50 10.06 -4.71
CA LEU A 57 16.07 9.69 -4.74
C LEU A 57 15.81 8.40 -5.54
N CYS A 58 16.52 8.20 -6.64
CA CYS A 58 16.42 6.95 -7.39
C CYS A 58 16.95 5.74 -6.60
N GLU A 59 18.01 5.93 -5.82
CA GLU A 59 18.55 4.90 -4.92
C GLU A 59 17.57 4.57 -3.79
N LEU A 60 17.04 5.58 -3.10
CA LEU A 60 16.02 5.40 -2.07
C LEU A 60 14.77 4.69 -2.59
N ASN A 61 14.37 4.98 -3.84
CA ASN A 61 13.23 4.27 -4.44
C ASN A 61 13.55 2.79 -4.72
N ARG A 62 14.77 2.46 -5.15
CA ARG A 62 15.20 1.04 -5.30
C ARG A 62 15.25 0.32 -3.96
N GLU A 63 15.82 0.97 -2.93
CA GLU A 63 15.84 0.45 -1.57
C GLU A 63 14.42 0.20 -1.05
N ARG A 64 13.53 1.18 -1.16
CA ARG A 64 12.12 1.04 -0.79
C ARG A 64 11.46 -0.14 -1.50
N GLN A 65 11.72 -0.33 -2.81
CA GLN A 65 11.18 -1.46 -3.58
C GLN A 65 11.71 -2.81 -3.09
N SER A 66 12.99 -2.88 -2.74
CA SER A 66 13.60 -4.10 -2.17
C SER A 66 12.99 -4.45 -0.81
N VAL A 67 12.85 -3.46 0.07
CA VAL A 67 12.20 -3.62 1.38
C VAL A 67 10.73 -4.04 1.23
N GLU A 68 10.00 -3.43 0.29
CA GLU A 68 8.61 -3.79 -0.02
C GLU A 68 8.48 -5.26 -0.45
N GLN A 69 9.35 -5.72 -1.34
CA GLN A 69 9.33 -7.10 -1.82
C GLN A 69 9.64 -8.10 -0.70
N ASP A 70 10.60 -7.80 0.17
CA ASP A 70 10.93 -8.66 1.30
C ASP A 70 9.79 -8.74 2.31
N ILE A 71 9.19 -7.60 2.70
CA ILE A 71 8.02 -7.57 3.60
C ILE A 71 6.86 -8.35 2.98
N PHE A 72 6.58 -8.16 1.68
CA PHE A 72 5.50 -8.86 0.99
C PHE A 72 5.68 -10.37 1.00
N ARG A 73 6.89 -10.87 0.72
CA ARG A 73 7.21 -12.30 0.78
C ARG A 73 7.00 -12.87 2.18
N ARG A 74 7.58 -12.22 3.21
CA ARG A 74 7.44 -12.65 4.62
C ARG A 74 5.99 -12.59 5.10
N ALA A 75 5.21 -11.61 4.64
CA ALA A 75 3.80 -11.51 4.97
C ALA A 75 2.99 -12.67 4.40
N ILE A 76 3.30 -13.14 3.17
CA ILE A 76 2.69 -14.33 2.57
C ILE A 76 3.07 -15.57 3.37
N GLU A 77 4.34 -15.76 3.72
CA GLU A 77 4.80 -16.88 4.54
C GLU A 77 4.06 -16.90 5.90
N GLN A 78 3.91 -15.74 6.55
CA GLN A 78 3.14 -15.63 7.78
C GLN A 78 1.66 -16.00 7.61
N MET A 79 1.04 -15.52 6.52
CA MET A 79 -0.36 -15.80 6.20
C MET A 79 -0.61 -17.30 5.97
N GLU A 80 0.30 -18.02 5.33
CA GLU A 80 0.19 -19.45 5.07
C GLU A 80 0.11 -20.29 6.35
N HIS A 81 0.67 -19.77 7.45
CA HIS A 81 0.62 -20.41 8.77
C HIS A 81 -0.63 -20.04 9.59
N LEU A 82 -1.43 -19.05 9.13
CA LEU A 82 -2.67 -18.70 9.81
C LEU A 82 -3.75 -19.75 9.54
N PRO A 83 -4.60 -20.09 10.54
CA PRO A 83 -5.78 -20.90 10.31
C PRO A 83 -6.75 -20.19 9.35
N GLU A 84 -7.54 -20.95 8.60
CA GLU A 84 -8.50 -20.41 7.63
C GLU A 84 -9.49 -19.42 8.28
N SER A 85 -9.85 -19.66 9.53
CA SER A 85 -10.71 -18.77 10.31
C SER A 85 -10.13 -17.37 10.56
N GLU A 86 -8.82 -17.17 10.35
CA GLU A 86 -8.10 -15.89 10.52
C GLU A 86 -7.66 -15.26 9.19
N ARG A 87 -8.22 -15.71 8.04
CA ARG A 87 -7.87 -15.21 6.71
C ARG A 87 -8.94 -14.33 6.06
N SER A 88 -10.03 -14.05 6.78
CA SER A 88 -11.05 -13.09 6.30
C SER A 88 -10.56 -11.65 6.35
N ALA A 89 -9.64 -11.36 7.29
CA ALA A 89 -8.86 -10.14 7.39
C ALA A 89 -7.40 -10.52 7.66
N LEU A 90 -6.47 -10.04 6.90
CA LEU A 90 -5.04 -10.31 7.11
C LEU A 90 -4.48 -9.38 8.19
N VAL A 91 -4.35 -9.86 9.42
CA VAL A 91 -3.73 -9.11 10.52
C VAL A 91 -2.36 -9.72 10.79
N LEU A 92 -1.30 -9.06 10.30
CA LEU A 92 0.07 -9.54 10.32
C LEU A 92 0.98 -8.54 11.02
N SER A 93 1.99 -9.02 11.73
CA SER A 93 2.90 -8.16 12.49
C SER A 93 4.33 -8.67 12.48
N SER A 94 5.30 -7.74 12.55
CA SER A 94 6.72 -8.07 12.70
C SER A 94 7.50 -6.84 13.20
N GLU A 95 8.57 -7.08 13.96
CA GLU A 95 9.57 -6.07 14.34
C GLU A 95 10.46 -5.68 13.15
N ASP A 96 10.71 -6.61 12.22
CA ASP A 96 11.58 -6.40 11.07
C ASP A 96 10.96 -5.57 9.95
N TRP A 97 9.68 -5.22 10.04
CA TRP A 97 9.01 -4.50 8.95
C TRP A 97 9.23 -2.99 9.04
N HIS A 98 9.55 -2.38 7.91
CA HIS A 98 9.75 -0.94 7.85
C HIS A 98 8.41 -0.18 7.91
N GLN A 99 8.21 0.66 8.93
CA GLN A 99 6.97 1.40 9.18
C GLN A 99 6.49 2.23 7.97
N GLY A 100 7.41 2.88 7.23
CA GLY A 100 7.07 3.69 6.05
C GLY A 100 6.64 2.88 4.83
N VAL A 101 6.81 1.54 4.85
CA VAL A 101 6.55 0.64 3.72
C VAL A 101 5.36 -0.29 3.94
N VAL A 102 5.04 -0.64 5.20
CA VAL A 102 3.93 -1.57 5.52
C VAL A 102 2.60 -1.18 4.88
N GLY A 103 2.30 0.12 4.73
CA GLY A 103 1.07 0.58 4.10
C GLY A 103 0.99 0.28 2.59
N ILE A 104 2.13 0.20 1.89
CA ILE A 104 2.17 -0.22 0.47
C ILE A 104 1.91 -1.72 0.39
N VAL A 105 2.55 -2.48 1.26
CA VAL A 105 2.37 -3.94 1.31
C VAL A 105 0.92 -4.29 1.68
N ALA A 106 0.30 -3.55 2.61
CA ALA A 106 -1.10 -3.72 2.93
C ALA A 106 -2.00 -3.59 1.68
N SER A 107 -1.78 -2.58 0.83
CA SER A 107 -2.54 -2.43 -0.43
C SER A 107 -2.38 -3.65 -1.34
N ARG A 108 -1.14 -4.12 -1.56
CA ARG A 108 -0.87 -5.27 -2.41
C ARG A 108 -1.46 -6.57 -1.87
N LEU A 109 -1.47 -6.76 -0.55
CA LEU A 109 -2.08 -7.94 0.08
C LEU A 109 -3.60 -7.90 -0.06
N SER A 110 -4.22 -6.74 0.19
CA SER A 110 -5.69 -6.63 0.07
C SER A 110 -6.16 -6.91 -1.35
N GLU A 111 -5.46 -6.41 -2.37
CA GLU A 111 -5.76 -6.69 -3.79
C GLU A 111 -5.53 -8.17 -4.13
N LYS A 112 -4.39 -8.74 -3.73
CA LYS A 112 -4.05 -10.13 -4.06
C LYS A 112 -4.97 -11.16 -3.44
N PHE A 113 -5.41 -10.93 -2.20
CA PHE A 113 -6.20 -11.89 -1.42
C PHE A 113 -7.67 -11.51 -1.29
N SER A 114 -8.10 -10.43 -1.94
CA SER A 114 -9.51 -9.96 -1.96
C SER A 114 -10.10 -9.83 -0.55
N CYS A 115 -9.33 -9.28 0.39
CA CYS A 115 -9.75 -9.09 1.78
C CYS A 115 -9.04 -7.87 2.42
N PRO A 116 -9.62 -7.26 3.45
CA PRO A 116 -8.97 -6.19 4.19
C PRO A 116 -7.64 -6.64 4.82
N SER A 117 -6.61 -5.80 4.80
CA SER A 117 -5.30 -6.10 5.34
C SER A 117 -4.84 -5.08 6.37
N PHE A 118 -4.23 -5.56 7.45
CA PHE A 118 -3.76 -4.81 8.61
C PHE A 118 -2.31 -5.22 8.88
N MET A 119 -1.36 -4.39 8.45
CA MET A 119 0.07 -4.63 8.58
C MET A 119 0.63 -3.84 9.73
N ILE A 120 1.29 -4.49 10.69
CA ILE A 120 1.73 -3.90 11.95
C ILE A 120 3.25 -3.99 12.05
N HIS A 121 3.91 -2.84 12.14
CA HIS A 121 5.31 -2.76 12.57
C HIS A 121 5.36 -2.74 14.09
N LEU A 122 6.13 -3.64 14.69
CA LEU A 122 6.33 -3.74 16.13
C LEU A 122 7.61 -3.03 16.56
N SER A 123 7.56 -2.31 17.68
CA SER A 123 8.71 -1.75 18.36
C SER A 123 8.38 -1.55 19.84
N ASP A 124 9.25 -2.04 20.72
CA ASP A 124 9.15 -1.84 22.17
C ASP A 124 7.79 -2.22 22.78
N GLY A 125 7.21 -3.35 22.36
CA GLY A 125 5.93 -3.86 22.84
C GLY A 125 4.70 -3.08 22.33
N SER A 126 4.92 -2.16 21.39
CA SER A 126 3.88 -1.38 20.71
C SER A 126 3.88 -1.66 19.21
N GLY A 127 2.70 -1.67 18.60
CA GLY A 127 2.52 -1.86 17.17
C GLY A 127 1.94 -0.62 16.50
N LYS A 128 2.56 -0.16 15.41
CA LYS A 128 1.98 0.85 14.51
C LYS A 128 1.44 0.16 13.27
N GLY A 129 0.12 0.15 13.12
CA GLY A 129 -0.60 -0.51 12.04
C GLY A 129 -0.96 0.44 10.91
N SER A 130 -0.91 -0.09 9.70
CA SER A 130 -1.48 0.52 8.49
C SER A 130 -2.42 -0.49 7.86
N CYS A 131 -3.65 -0.07 7.54
CA CYS A 131 -4.64 -0.96 6.95
C CYS A 131 -5.20 -0.44 5.64
N ARG A 132 -5.63 -1.39 4.81
CA ARG A 132 -6.23 -1.13 3.50
C ARG A 132 -7.49 -1.97 3.34
N SER A 133 -8.50 -1.33 2.77
CA SER A 133 -9.77 -1.96 2.45
C SER A 133 -9.70 -2.80 1.18
N TYR A 134 -10.68 -3.66 1.03
CA TYR A 134 -11.03 -4.34 -0.22
C TYR A 134 -12.56 -4.34 -0.38
N GLY A 135 -13.06 -4.24 -1.62
CA GLY A 135 -14.48 -4.32 -1.94
C GLY A 135 -15.37 -3.27 -1.26
N GLY A 136 -14.82 -2.10 -0.93
CA GLY A 136 -15.58 -1.04 -0.25
C GLY A 136 -15.80 -1.25 1.26
N PHE A 137 -15.13 -2.23 1.87
CA PHE A 137 -15.22 -2.49 3.31
C PHE A 137 -14.80 -1.25 4.14
N ASN A 138 -15.63 -0.82 5.08
CA ASN A 138 -15.37 0.34 5.90
C ASN A 138 -14.40 0.02 7.04
N LEU A 139 -13.11 0.39 6.85
CA LEU A 139 -12.05 0.18 7.84
C LEU A 139 -12.25 1.01 9.11
N PHE A 140 -12.77 2.24 8.99
CA PHE A 140 -12.95 3.11 10.14
C PHE A 140 -13.95 2.50 11.13
N SER A 141 -15.12 2.06 10.65
CA SER A 141 -16.11 1.37 11.49
C SER A 141 -15.58 0.06 12.10
N ALA A 142 -14.73 -0.67 11.35
CA ALA A 142 -14.10 -1.89 11.87
C ALA A 142 -13.09 -1.61 12.99
N LEU A 143 -12.29 -0.55 12.87
CA LEU A 143 -11.38 -0.12 13.94
C LEU A 143 -12.14 0.43 15.15
N GLU A 144 -13.23 1.17 14.93
CA GLU A 144 -14.11 1.65 15.99
C GLU A 144 -14.71 0.50 16.81
N ALA A 145 -15.14 -0.58 16.15
CA ALA A 145 -15.62 -1.80 16.81
C ALA A 145 -14.56 -2.56 17.60
N CYS A 146 -13.28 -2.22 17.42
CA CYS A 146 -12.14 -2.77 18.13
C CYS A 146 -11.45 -1.73 19.03
N SER A 147 -12.06 -0.57 19.28
CA SER A 147 -11.43 0.59 19.93
C SER A 147 -10.86 0.29 21.32
N ASP A 148 -11.49 -0.61 22.06
CA ASP A 148 -11.02 -1.06 23.39
C ASP A 148 -9.70 -1.84 23.38
N LEU A 149 -9.28 -2.34 22.21
CA LEU A 149 -8.00 -3.04 22.01
C LEU A 149 -6.90 -2.11 21.48
N LEU A 150 -7.28 -0.91 21.02
CA LEU A 150 -6.40 0.04 20.35
C LEU A 150 -5.99 1.19 21.30
N VAL A 151 -4.76 1.65 21.18
CA VAL A 151 -4.28 2.87 21.85
C VAL A 151 -4.82 4.11 21.14
N SER A 152 -4.81 4.08 19.81
CA SER A 152 -5.35 5.14 18.94
C SER A 152 -5.61 4.59 17.55
N PHE A 153 -6.52 5.20 16.82
CA PHE A 153 -6.76 4.93 15.40
C PHE A 153 -7.29 6.17 14.70
N GLY A 154 -7.18 6.18 13.35
CA GLY A 154 -7.69 7.26 12.53
C GLY A 154 -7.49 6.97 11.05
N GLY A 155 -8.22 7.71 10.21
CA GLY A 155 -8.18 7.56 8.76
C GLY A 155 -9.55 7.66 8.13
N HIS A 156 -9.72 6.95 7.03
CA HIS A 156 -10.94 6.92 6.22
C HIS A 156 -11.41 5.48 5.98
N GLU A 157 -12.52 5.33 5.29
CA GLU A 157 -13.12 4.02 5.00
C GLU A 157 -12.17 3.06 4.26
N LEU A 158 -11.35 3.58 3.32
CA LEU A 158 -10.51 2.75 2.46
C LEU A 158 -9.07 2.61 2.95
N ALA A 159 -8.60 3.51 3.79
CA ALA A 159 -7.24 3.50 4.34
C ALA A 159 -7.22 4.15 5.72
N ALA A 160 -6.64 3.46 6.69
CA ALA A 160 -6.53 3.94 8.05
C ALA A 160 -5.22 3.48 8.69
N GLY A 161 -4.91 4.08 9.83
CA GLY A 161 -3.79 3.71 10.69
C GLY A 161 -4.24 3.54 12.13
N PHE A 162 -3.49 2.77 12.90
CA PHE A 162 -3.77 2.55 14.32
C PHE A 162 -2.51 2.26 15.12
N THR A 163 -2.61 2.43 16.42
CA THR A 163 -1.58 2.00 17.39
C THR A 163 -2.20 0.96 18.32
N ILE A 164 -1.47 -0.10 18.60
CA ILE A 164 -1.94 -1.23 19.40
C ILE A 164 -0.82 -1.72 20.32
N GLU A 165 -1.12 -2.15 21.53
CA GLU A 165 -0.17 -2.89 22.35
C GLU A 165 0.00 -4.31 21.79
N GLU A 166 1.23 -4.80 21.71
CA GLU A 166 1.54 -6.12 21.14
C GLU A 166 0.72 -7.25 21.74
N LYS A 167 0.51 -7.24 23.06
CA LYS A 167 -0.32 -8.23 23.78
C LYS A 167 -1.78 -8.32 23.29
N ASN A 168 -2.29 -7.24 22.68
CA ASN A 168 -3.68 -7.17 22.19
C ASN A 168 -3.83 -7.67 20.73
N ILE A 169 -2.74 -7.88 19.99
CA ILE A 169 -2.79 -8.30 18.57
C ILE A 169 -3.57 -9.60 18.36
N PRO A 170 -3.41 -10.66 19.16
CA PRO A 170 -4.20 -11.89 18.97
C PRO A 170 -5.71 -11.66 19.13
N ALA A 171 -6.13 -10.88 20.13
CA ALA A 171 -7.53 -10.53 20.34
C ALA A 171 -8.08 -9.64 19.21
N PHE A 172 -7.29 -8.67 18.77
CA PHE A 172 -7.61 -7.81 17.64
C PHE A 172 -7.79 -8.63 16.34
N ARG A 173 -6.87 -9.56 16.04
CA ARG A 173 -6.95 -10.45 14.87
C ARG A 173 -8.25 -11.27 14.89
N THR A 174 -8.57 -11.89 16.00
CA THR A 174 -9.79 -12.70 16.13
C THR A 174 -11.04 -11.85 15.94
N ARG A 175 -11.16 -10.70 16.61
CA ARG A 175 -12.31 -9.81 16.53
C ARG A 175 -12.46 -9.22 15.13
N MET A 176 -11.37 -8.79 14.50
CA MET A 176 -11.37 -8.24 13.16
C MET A 176 -11.84 -9.26 12.12
N ASN A 177 -11.38 -10.51 12.22
CA ASN A 177 -11.84 -11.58 11.35
C ASN A 177 -13.35 -11.90 11.53
N GLN A 178 -13.86 -11.85 12.77
CA GLN A 178 -15.28 -11.99 13.05
C GLN A 178 -16.08 -10.81 12.45
N TYR A 179 -15.59 -9.58 12.62
CA TYR A 179 -16.23 -8.38 12.10
C TYR A 179 -16.29 -8.42 10.56
N VAL A 180 -15.20 -8.74 9.90
CA VAL A 180 -15.16 -8.83 8.42
C VAL A 180 -16.12 -9.89 7.92
N ARG A 181 -16.19 -11.07 8.53
CA ARG A 181 -17.16 -12.12 8.14
C ARG A 181 -18.61 -11.68 8.28
N ALA A 182 -18.90 -10.87 9.30
CA ALA A 182 -20.28 -10.37 9.54
C ALA A 182 -20.69 -9.25 8.59
N HIS A 183 -19.75 -8.45 8.08
CA HIS A 183 -20.04 -7.22 7.34
C HIS A 183 -19.58 -7.24 5.87
N MET A 184 -18.84 -8.26 5.45
CA MET A 184 -18.36 -8.42 4.07
C MET A 184 -18.95 -9.70 3.48
N GLY A 185 -19.86 -9.56 2.50
CA GLY A 185 -20.49 -10.68 1.82
C GLY A 185 -19.54 -11.50 0.95
N GLU A 186 -19.92 -12.74 0.63
CA GLU A 186 -19.10 -13.59 -0.25
C GLU A 186 -18.91 -13.00 -1.65
N LYS A 187 -19.88 -12.25 -2.17
CA LYS A 187 -19.79 -11.58 -3.47
C LYS A 187 -18.75 -10.46 -3.52
N GLU A 188 -18.48 -9.80 -2.40
CA GLU A 188 -17.50 -8.72 -2.30
C GLU A 188 -16.05 -9.23 -2.28
N ARG A 189 -15.86 -10.55 -2.12
CA ARG A 189 -14.57 -11.24 -2.14
C ARG A 189 -14.18 -11.80 -3.50
N VAL A 190 -15.06 -11.72 -4.47
CA VAL A 190 -14.79 -12.18 -5.84
C VAL A 190 -14.20 -11.03 -6.63
N SER A 191 -13.03 -11.26 -7.21
CA SER A 191 -12.46 -10.31 -8.16
C SER A 191 -13.41 -10.17 -9.34
N SER A 192 -13.96 -8.97 -9.53
CA SER A 192 -14.80 -8.64 -10.69
C SER A 192 -13.98 -7.89 -11.72
N LEU A 193 -14.18 -8.23 -12.99
CA LEU A 193 -13.68 -7.46 -14.12
C LEU A 193 -14.84 -6.54 -14.57
N GLU A 194 -14.64 -5.22 -14.44
CA GLU A 194 -15.54 -4.27 -15.07
C GLU A 194 -15.25 -4.23 -16.57
N VAL A 195 -16.29 -4.46 -17.37
CA VAL A 195 -16.22 -4.43 -18.82
C VAL A 195 -16.86 -3.13 -19.30
N ASP A 196 -16.03 -2.18 -19.75
CA ASP A 196 -16.52 -0.89 -20.23
C ASP A 196 -17.35 -1.01 -21.52
N VAL A 197 -16.97 -1.96 -22.38
CA VAL A 197 -17.66 -2.19 -23.67
C VAL A 197 -17.67 -3.69 -23.98
N ASP A 198 -18.85 -4.22 -24.28
CA ASP A 198 -19.03 -5.56 -24.86
C ASP A 198 -19.25 -5.45 -26.36
N LEU A 199 -18.25 -5.82 -27.14
CA LEU A 199 -18.32 -5.80 -28.61
C LEU A 199 -18.96 -7.09 -29.13
N GLN A 200 -20.26 -7.05 -29.41
CA GLN A 200 -20.99 -8.19 -29.98
C GLN A 200 -20.46 -8.65 -31.34
N ARG A 201 -19.81 -7.77 -32.11
CA ARG A 201 -19.22 -8.03 -33.43
C ARG A 201 -17.84 -7.37 -33.55
N PRO A 202 -16.78 -7.93 -32.94
CA PRO A 202 -15.45 -7.34 -32.99
C PRO A 202 -14.90 -7.14 -34.40
N SER A 203 -15.33 -7.96 -35.37
CA SER A 203 -14.91 -7.87 -36.77
C SER A 203 -15.43 -6.63 -37.53
N LEU A 204 -16.36 -5.89 -36.96
CA LEU A 204 -16.88 -4.64 -37.50
C LEU A 204 -16.20 -3.40 -36.93
N VAL A 205 -15.38 -3.56 -35.90
CA VAL A 205 -14.66 -2.44 -35.25
C VAL A 205 -13.46 -2.06 -36.13
N THR A 206 -13.38 -0.82 -36.53
CA THR A 206 -12.27 -0.27 -37.31
C THR A 206 -11.17 0.27 -36.38
N LEU A 207 -9.94 0.42 -36.89
CA LEU A 207 -8.83 1.04 -36.15
C LEU A 207 -9.15 2.48 -35.73
N GLU A 208 -9.91 3.23 -36.52
CA GLU A 208 -10.34 4.60 -36.21
C GLU A 208 -11.31 4.67 -35.02
N GLU A 209 -12.06 3.59 -34.72
CA GLU A 209 -12.97 3.52 -33.59
C GLU A 209 -12.27 3.10 -32.26
N VAL A 210 -11.02 2.64 -32.37
CA VAL A 210 -10.21 2.20 -31.21
C VAL A 210 -9.17 3.25 -30.79
N GLU A 211 -8.80 4.19 -31.67
CA GLU A 211 -7.91 5.33 -31.41
C GLU A 211 -8.68 6.51 -30.76
#